data_9c25d24832aea8a1ba8593fcc86eccab
#
_entry.id   9c25d24832aea8a1ba8593fcc86eccab
#
_cell.length_a   1.000
_cell.length_b   1.000
_cell.length_c   1.000
_cell.angle_alpha   90.00
_cell.angle_beta   90.00
_cell.angle_gamma   90.00
#
_symmetry.space_group_name_H-M   'P 1'
#
loop_
_entity.id
_entity.type
_entity.pdbx_description
1 polymer ?
#
loop_
_entity_poly.entity_id
_entity_poly.type
_entity_poly.pdbx_seq_one_letter_code
_entity_poly.pdbx_strand_id
1 'polypeptide(L)'
;MKIALFDTLHKIPQTGAFGNGKGFSSNNSLVVAEGFFFIFVKNGTAFLSDTHRCYRIKKETLIILTPSLKATIHEMDNDFEFTCVYITPEYFDRKPAGQPLYNQLAEFIRRDRLPALPLKPDKSRYLQQTFALFDHELREFKLYANGIIHHLCSLLMLQTADIFVEYNRYTPVYVKRSGEIYRKFRKLLVENYRQHHDIAFYADELNISTTYLSRIVKHTTGNTVRFHISELLSADARHLLECTDLDIKEIASQLGFSDQSVFGKFFVKKTGLSPLKFRLKKERAIAR
;
A
#
# COMPACT_ATOMS: atom_id res chain seq x y z
N MET A 1 -5.33 0.96 -15.87
CA MET A 1 -4.17 0.12 -16.29
C MET A 1 -4.19 0.03 -17.81
N LYS A 2 -3.21 0.56 -18.54
CA LYS A 2 -3.07 0.30 -19.97
C LYS A 2 -2.51 -1.12 -20.14
N ILE A 3 -3.36 -2.02 -20.63
CA ILE A 3 -3.12 -3.48 -20.74
C ILE A 3 -2.15 -3.85 -21.88
N ALA A 4 -1.71 -2.87 -22.69
CA ALA A 4 -0.96 -3.10 -23.93
C ALA A 4 0.48 -3.64 -23.78
N LEU A 5 0.96 -3.88 -22.56
CA LEU A 5 2.34 -4.32 -22.29
C LEU A 5 2.46 -5.79 -21.86
N PHE A 6 1.33 -6.49 -21.72
CA PHE A 6 1.37 -7.89 -21.30
C PHE A 6 1.04 -8.79 -22.49
N ASP A 7 1.90 -9.73 -22.78
CA ASP A 7 1.63 -10.83 -23.74
C ASP A 7 0.52 -11.73 -23.21
N THR A 8 0.55 -11.95 -21.87
CA THR A 8 -0.49 -12.69 -21.16
C THR A 8 -0.86 -11.95 -19.88
N LEU A 9 -2.15 -11.80 -19.62
CA LEU A 9 -2.68 -11.20 -18.39
C LEU A 9 -3.81 -12.06 -17.84
N HIS A 10 -3.57 -12.65 -16.67
CA HIS A 10 -4.57 -13.44 -15.93
C HIS A 10 -5.10 -12.63 -14.76
N LYS A 11 -6.41 -12.40 -14.71
CA LYS A 11 -7.06 -11.78 -13.54
C LYS A 11 -7.15 -12.79 -12.40
N ILE A 12 -6.80 -12.35 -11.21
CA ILE A 12 -6.94 -13.12 -9.97
C ILE A 12 -8.11 -12.51 -9.19
N PRO A 13 -9.26 -13.22 -9.05
CA PRO A 13 -10.44 -12.68 -8.37
C PRO A 13 -10.09 -12.16 -6.98
N GLN A 14 -10.60 -10.97 -6.63
CA GLN A 14 -10.42 -10.28 -5.34
C GLN A 14 -8.97 -10.02 -4.90
N THR A 15 -7.96 -10.43 -5.70
CA THR A 15 -6.54 -10.31 -5.33
C THR A 15 -5.81 -9.32 -6.23
N GLY A 16 -5.94 -9.46 -7.55
CA GLY A 16 -5.20 -8.66 -8.50
C GLY A 16 -5.08 -9.27 -9.88
N ALA A 17 -3.87 -9.33 -10.41
CA ALA A 17 -3.57 -9.94 -11.70
C ALA A 17 -2.11 -10.43 -11.74
N PHE A 18 -1.87 -11.41 -12.63
CA PHE A 18 -0.54 -11.89 -13.01
C PHE A 18 -0.37 -11.74 -14.51
N GLY A 19 0.80 -11.36 -14.95
CA GLY A 19 1.10 -11.23 -16.37
C GLY A 19 2.57 -11.39 -16.71
N ASN A 20 2.82 -11.80 -17.93
CA ASN A 20 4.14 -11.80 -18.55
C ASN A 20 4.16 -10.78 -19.68
N GLY A 21 5.28 -10.10 -19.88
CA GLY A 21 5.50 -9.18 -20.97
C GLY A 21 6.89 -9.34 -21.56
N LYS A 22 6.98 -9.05 -22.86
CA LYS A 22 8.23 -9.01 -23.62
C LYS A 22 8.46 -7.60 -24.14
N GLY A 23 9.73 -7.31 -24.44
CA GLY A 23 10.15 -6.01 -24.95
C GLY A 23 9.38 -5.59 -26.19
N PHE A 24 8.95 -4.34 -26.20
CA PHE A 24 8.18 -3.74 -27.28
C PHE A 24 8.92 -2.57 -27.92
N SER A 25 8.55 -2.29 -29.17
CA SER A 25 9.05 -1.13 -29.90
C SER A 25 8.89 0.18 -29.11
N SER A 26 9.75 1.10 -29.35
CA SER A 26 10.13 2.35 -28.67
C SER A 26 9.03 3.30 -28.12
N ASN A 27 7.75 2.99 -28.29
CA ASN A 27 6.63 3.87 -27.89
C ASN A 27 5.76 3.34 -26.75
N ASN A 28 6.08 2.20 -26.15
CA ASN A 28 5.26 1.64 -25.09
C ASN A 28 5.86 1.92 -23.71
N SER A 29 5.10 2.55 -22.85
CA SER A 29 5.46 2.79 -21.46
C SER A 29 4.45 2.12 -20.53
N LEU A 30 4.94 1.45 -19.49
CA LEU A 30 4.10 0.95 -18.39
C LEU A 30 3.91 2.07 -17.37
N VAL A 31 2.72 2.64 -17.31
CA VAL A 31 2.36 3.61 -16.27
C VAL A 31 1.51 2.90 -15.21
N VAL A 32 1.98 2.92 -13.98
CA VAL A 32 1.29 2.33 -12.84
C VAL A 32 0.56 3.42 -12.07
N ALA A 33 -0.78 3.32 -12.01
CA ALA A 33 -1.62 4.32 -11.36
C ALA A 33 -2.14 3.89 -9.98
N GLU A 34 -2.46 2.61 -9.79
CA GLU A 34 -3.13 2.11 -8.58
C GLU A 34 -2.66 0.70 -8.24
N GLY A 35 -2.47 0.40 -6.94
CA GLY A 35 -2.10 -0.92 -6.45
C GLY A 35 -0.59 -1.15 -6.34
N PHE A 36 -0.24 -2.40 -6.01
CA PHE A 36 1.14 -2.83 -5.78
C PHE A 36 1.57 -3.74 -6.91
N PHE A 37 2.68 -3.40 -7.56
CA PHE A 37 3.26 -4.20 -8.62
C PHE A 37 4.60 -4.77 -8.18
N PHE A 38 4.73 -6.08 -8.31
CA PHE A 38 5.97 -6.82 -8.14
C PHE A 38 6.40 -7.31 -9.52
N ILE A 39 7.39 -6.65 -10.11
CA ILE A 39 7.86 -6.93 -11.45
C ILE A 39 9.25 -7.55 -11.36
N PHE A 40 9.42 -8.73 -11.91
CA PHE A 40 10.72 -9.40 -11.99
C PHE A 40 11.22 -9.39 -13.43
N VAL A 41 12.38 -8.79 -13.66
CA VAL A 41 13.03 -8.73 -14.97
C VAL A 41 13.77 -10.05 -15.22
N LYS A 42 13.27 -10.84 -16.19
CA LYS A 42 13.83 -12.16 -16.55
C LYS A 42 15.04 -12.03 -17.47
N ASN A 43 14.96 -11.12 -18.44
CA ASN A 43 16.01 -10.90 -19.44
C ASN A 43 16.00 -9.46 -19.94
N GLY A 44 17.06 -9.04 -20.64
CA GLY A 44 17.19 -7.75 -21.29
C GLY A 44 17.42 -6.58 -20.34
N THR A 45 17.27 -5.38 -20.91
CA THR A 45 17.44 -4.09 -20.23
C THR A 45 16.33 -3.12 -20.62
N ALA A 46 16.02 -2.17 -19.73
CA ALA A 46 15.10 -1.07 -19.95
C ALA A 46 15.47 0.11 -19.06
N PHE A 47 14.73 1.20 -19.18
CA PHE A 47 14.82 2.32 -18.26
C PHE A 47 13.56 2.43 -17.41
N LEU A 48 13.74 2.70 -16.12
CA LEU A 48 12.69 3.01 -15.17
C LEU A 48 12.83 4.48 -14.78
N SER A 49 11.83 5.29 -15.10
CA SER A 49 11.80 6.71 -14.75
C SER A 49 10.71 7.02 -13.75
N ASP A 50 11.02 7.81 -12.73
CA ASP A 50 10.08 8.54 -11.90
C ASP A 50 10.05 10.02 -12.29
N THR A 51 9.40 10.87 -11.49
CA THR A 51 9.30 12.33 -11.75
C THR A 51 10.64 13.06 -11.72
N HIS A 52 11.70 12.43 -11.18
CA HIS A 52 12.99 13.13 -10.93
C HIS A 52 14.20 12.40 -11.47
N ARG A 53 14.11 11.08 -11.70
CA ARG A 53 15.27 10.25 -12.04
C ARG A 53 14.93 9.17 -13.05
N CYS A 54 15.96 8.76 -13.80
CA CYS A 54 15.92 7.64 -14.72
C CYS A 54 16.97 6.60 -14.30
N TYR A 55 16.57 5.34 -14.24
CA TYR A 55 17.42 4.23 -13.82
C TYR A 55 17.45 3.15 -14.91
N ARG A 56 18.63 2.68 -15.23
CA ARG A 56 18.77 1.50 -16.08
C ARG A 56 18.47 0.25 -15.26
N ILE A 57 17.50 -0.52 -15.68
CA ILE A 57 17.14 -1.82 -15.11
C ILE A 57 17.62 -2.94 -16.03
N LYS A 58 17.98 -4.07 -15.45
CA LYS A 58 18.55 -5.20 -16.17
C LYS A 58 18.00 -6.52 -15.62
N LYS A 59 18.35 -7.62 -16.28
CA LYS A 59 18.09 -8.97 -15.82
C LYS A 59 18.32 -9.13 -14.29
N GLU A 60 17.49 -9.94 -13.63
CA GLU A 60 17.56 -10.22 -12.19
C GLU A 60 17.32 -9.01 -11.30
N THR A 61 16.47 -8.10 -11.77
CA THR A 61 16.01 -6.94 -10.98
C THR A 61 14.57 -7.15 -10.56
N LEU A 62 14.29 -6.99 -9.27
CA LEU A 62 12.94 -6.88 -8.72
C LEU A 62 12.56 -5.39 -8.68
N ILE A 63 11.47 -5.04 -9.35
CA ILE A 63 10.90 -3.69 -9.33
C ILE A 63 9.61 -3.76 -8.53
N ILE A 64 9.44 -2.79 -7.61
CA ILE A 64 8.25 -2.72 -6.78
C ILE A 64 7.66 -1.33 -6.92
N LEU A 65 6.44 -1.28 -7.44
CA LEU A 65 5.70 -0.04 -7.60
C LEU A 65 4.52 -0.02 -6.63
N THR A 66 4.35 1.11 -5.97
CA THR A 66 3.28 1.34 -4.99
C THR A 66 2.29 2.38 -5.51
N PRO A 67 1.07 2.49 -4.96
CA PRO A 67 0.10 3.48 -5.40
C PRO A 67 0.59 4.93 -5.32
N SER A 68 1.57 5.20 -4.45
CA SER A 68 2.16 6.54 -4.27
C SER A 68 3.32 6.84 -5.21
N LEU A 69 3.80 5.84 -5.96
CA LEU A 69 4.94 5.98 -6.85
C LEU A 69 4.48 5.96 -8.32
N LYS A 70 4.59 7.11 -8.98
CA LYS A 70 4.40 7.20 -10.43
C LYS A 70 5.72 6.90 -11.12
N ALA A 71 5.81 5.74 -11.74
CA ALA A 71 6.98 5.32 -12.49
C ALA A 71 6.59 4.79 -13.87
N THR A 72 7.50 4.94 -14.82
CA THR A 72 7.34 4.50 -16.20
C THR A 72 8.52 3.64 -16.59
N ILE A 73 8.26 2.46 -17.16
CA ILE A 73 9.28 1.64 -17.80
C ILE A 73 9.26 1.95 -19.30
N HIS A 74 10.38 2.29 -19.87
CA HIS A 74 10.51 2.68 -21.28
C HIS A 74 11.88 2.25 -21.84
N GLU A 75 12.09 2.44 -23.16
CA GLU A 75 13.32 2.09 -23.88
C GLU A 75 13.77 0.65 -23.59
N MET A 76 12.81 -0.28 -23.70
CA MET A 76 13.06 -1.70 -23.55
C MET A 76 13.81 -2.22 -24.76
N ASP A 77 14.87 -3.00 -24.54
CA ASP A 77 15.53 -3.72 -25.62
C ASP A 77 14.65 -4.90 -26.14
N ASN A 78 15.06 -5.48 -27.28
CA ASN A 78 14.30 -6.56 -27.92
C ASN A 78 14.22 -7.84 -27.07
N ASP A 79 15.18 -8.03 -26.17
CA ASP A 79 15.29 -9.19 -25.30
C ASP A 79 14.65 -8.95 -23.93
N PHE A 80 14.06 -7.77 -23.70
CA PHE A 80 13.46 -7.43 -22.41
C PHE A 80 12.24 -8.30 -22.13
N GLU A 81 12.36 -9.12 -21.11
CA GLU A 81 11.30 -9.99 -20.63
C GLU A 81 11.07 -9.77 -19.13
N PHE A 82 9.81 -9.66 -18.74
CA PHE A 82 9.44 -9.54 -17.35
C PHE A 82 8.21 -10.37 -16.99
N THR A 83 8.06 -10.65 -15.73
CA THR A 83 6.84 -11.17 -15.13
C THR A 83 6.38 -10.24 -14.03
N CYS A 84 5.06 -10.15 -13.84
CA CYS A 84 4.47 -9.19 -12.90
C CYS A 84 3.33 -9.82 -12.12
N VAL A 85 3.29 -9.55 -10.82
CA VAL A 85 2.12 -9.77 -9.96
C VAL A 85 1.61 -8.38 -9.57
N TYR A 86 0.36 -8.10 -9.88
CA TYR A 86 -0.38 -6.96 -9.38
C TYR A 86 -1.25 -7.39 -8.20
N ILE A 87 -1.18 -6.65 -7.12
CA ILE A 87 -1.98 -6.89 -5.91
C ILE A 87 -2.76 -5.62 -5.61
N THR A 88 -4.08 -5.76 -5.43
CA THR A 88 -4.94 -4.63 -5.06
C THR A 88 -4.59 -4.10 -3.66
N PRO A 89 -4.76 -2.80 -3.39
CA PRO A 89 -4.49 -2.23 -2.08
C PRO A 89 -5.27 -2.94 -0.97
N GLU A 90 -6.55 -3.23 -1.19
CA GLU A 90 -7.44 -3.88 -0.21
C GLU A 90 -6.96 -5.30 0.14
N TYR A 91 -6.48 -6.04 -0.84
CA TYR A 91 -5.92 -7.38 -0.61
C TYR A 91 -4.58 -7.29 0.12
N PHE A 92 -3.71 -6.36 -0.29
CA PHE A 92 -2.41 -6.14 0.32
C PHE A 92 -2.52 -5.79 1.81
N ASP A 93 -3.45 -4.89 2.16
CA ASP A 93 -3.65 -4.43 3.54
C ASP A 93 -4.21 -5.51 4.47
N ARG A 94 -4.97 -6.48 3.94
CA ARG A 94 -5.51 -7.60 4.72
C ARG A 94 -4.47 -8.66 5.10
N LYS A 95 -3.26 -8.59 4.55
CA LYS A 95 -2.23 -9.61 4.80
C LYS A 95 -1.36 -9.28 6.01
N PRO A 96 -0.98 -10.27 6.84
CA PRO A 96 -0.09 -10.04 7.98
C PRO A 96 1.26 -9.41 7.58
N ALA A 97 1.80 -9.76 6.42
CA ALA A 97 3.04 -9.20 5.89
C ALA A 97 2.82 -7.86 5.16
N GLY A 98 1.58 -7.49 4.81
CA GLY A 98 1.28 -6.32 3.99
C GLY A 98 1.72 -5.02 4.63
N GLN A 99 1.29 -4.77 5.85
CA GLN A 99 1.62 -3.53 6.56
C GLN A 99 3.11 -3.36 6.91
N PRO A 100 3.81 -4.37 7.45
CA PRO A 100 5.26 -4.29 7.65
C PRO A 100 5.99 -4.06 6.34
N LEU A 101 5.62 -4.76 5.28
CA LEU A 101 6.22 -4.61 3.97
C LEU A 101 5.97 -3.22 3.39
N TYR A 102 4.74 -2.70 3.48
CA TYR A 102 4.42 -1.34 3.02
C TYR A 102 5.30 -0.29 3.69
N ASN A 103 5.46 -0.38 5.02
CA ASN A 103 6.28 0.56 5.77
C ASN A 103 7.77 0.46 5.36
N GLN A 104 8.28 -0.75 5.14
CA GLN A 104 9.64 -0.97 4.67
C GLN A 104 9.83 -0.42 3.24
N LEU A 105 8.87 -0.69 2.34
CA LEU A 105 8.84 -0.19 0.98
C LEU A 105 8.82 1.34 0.92
N ALA A 106 7.88 1.95 1.64
CA ALA A 106 7.73 3.40 1.67
C ALA A 106 9.01 4.08 2.18
N GLU A 107 9.67 3.49 3.17
CA GLU A 107 10.92 3.99 3.72
C GLU A 107 12.08 3.82 2.75
N PHE A 108 12.20 2.67 2.11
CA PHE A 108 13.24 2.37 1.14
C PHE A 108 13.15 3.29 -0.09
N ILE A 109 11.96 3.35 -0.72
CA ILE A 109 11.71 4.18 -1.92
C ILE A 109 12.02 5.65 -1.61
N ARG A 110 11.66 6.12 -0.42
CA ARG A 110 11.90 7.50 -0.03
C ARG A 110 13.37 7.81 0.22
N ARG A 111 14.14 6.85 0.74
CA ARG A 111 15.55 7.03 1.05
C ARG A 111 16.44 6.98 -0.16
N ASP A 112 16.34 5.89 -0.88
CA ASP A 112 17.23 5.57 -1.99
C ASP A 112 16.60 5.92 -3.34
N ARG A 113 15.29 6.23 -3.34
CA ARG A 113 14.49 6.58 -4.52
C ARG A 113 14.53 5.53 -5.62
N LEU A 114 14.84 4.29 -5.28
CA LEU A 114 14.97 3.18 -6.21
C LEU A 114 13.87 2.17 -5.97
N PRO A 115 12.84 2.13 -6.83
CA PRO A 115 11.88 1.03 -6.81
C PRO A 115 12.46 -0.26 -7.45
N ALA A 116 13.73 -0.26 -7.84
CA ALA A 116 14.40 -1.35 -8.54
C ALA A 116 15.56 -1.90 -7.70
N LEU A 117 15.52 -3.20 -7.41
CA LEU A 117 16.45 -3.94 -6.57
C LEU A 117 17.19 -4.98 -7.40
N PRO A 118 18.47 -4.78 -7.75
CA PRO A 118 19.30 -5.85 -8.29
C PRO A 118 19.40 -6.99 -7.27
N LEU A 119 19.11 -8.21 -7.69
CA LEU A 119 19.08 -9.37 -6.80
C LEU A 119 20.39 -10.14 -6.84
N LYS A 120 20.74 -10.77 -5.72
CA LYS A 120 21.77 -11.82 -5.67
C LYS A 120 21.23 -13.08 -6.36
N PRO A 121 22.11 -13.95 -6.89
CA PRO A 121 21.69 -15.14 -7.66
C PRO A 121 20.76 -16.09 -6.90
N ASP A 122 20.97 -16.28 -5.60
CA ASP A 122 20.12 -17.12 -4.73
C ASP A 122 18.70 -16.54 -4.59
N LYS A 123 18.59 -15.23 -4.31
CA LYS A 123 17.31 -14.53 -4.19
C LYS A 123 16.59 -14.45 -5.54
N SER A 124 17.34 -14.21 -6.61
CA SER A 124 16.81 -14.22 -7.99
C SER A 124 16.18 -15.57 -8.32
N ARG A 125 16.88 -16.67 -8.09
CA ARG A 125 16.38 -18.03 -8.33
C ARG A 125 15.13 -18.33 -7.51
N TYR A 126 15.12 -17.94 -6.25
CA TYR A 126 13.99 -18.17 -5.34
C TYR A 126 12.73 -17.42 -5.79
N LEU A 127 12.87 -16.16 -6.20
CA LEU A 127 11.76 -15.38 -6.77
C LEU A 127 11.28 -15.96 -8.10
N GLN A 128 12.19 -16.35 -8.99
CA GLN A 128 11.82 -16.98 -10.28
C GLN A 128 10.93 -18.20 -10.07
N GLN A 129 11.25 -19.06 -9.10
CA GLN A 129 10.43 -20.23 -8.77
C GLN A 129 9.01 -19.81 -8.33
N THR A 130 8.89 -18.76 -7.51
CA THR A 130 7.59 -18.26 -7.06
C THR A 130 6.78 -17.72 -8.23
N PHE A 131 7.38 -16.92 -9.11
CA PHE A 131 6.70 -16.44 -10.32
C PHE A 131 6.32 -17.55 -11.30
N ALA A 132 7.14 -18.58 -11.41
CA ALA A 132 6.83 -19.77 -12.23
C ALA A 132 5.63 -20.55 -11.68
N LEU A 133 5.47 -20.61 -10.35
CA LEU A 133 4.29 -21.20 -9.71
C LEU A 133 3.02 -20.41 -10.00
N PHE A 134 3.06 -19.07 -9.99
CA PHE A 134 1.92 -18.25 -10.44
C PHE A 134 1.51 -18.60 -11.87
N ASP A 135 2.48 -18.64 -12.79
CA ASP A 135 2.22 -18.96 -14.19
C ASP A 135 1.60 -20.37 -14.35
N HIS A 136 2.13 -21.36 -13.63
CA HIS A 136 1.62 -22.72 -13.63
C HIS A 136 0.18 -22.82 -13.12
N GLU A 137 -0.12 -22.19 -11.98
CA GLU A 137 -1.46 -22.27 -11.37
C GLU A 137 -2.54 -21.50 -12.14
N LEU A 138 -2.15 -20.54 -12.97
CA LEU A 138 -3.09 -19.70 -13.73
C LEU A 138 -3.37 -20.21 -15.15
N ARG A 139 -2.61 -21.21 -15.64
CA ARG A 139 -2.80 -21.77 -17.00
C ARG A 139 -4.01 -22.69 -17.10
N GLU A 140 -4.34 -23.39 -16.01
CA GLU A 140 -5.40 -24.40 -16.00
C GLU A 140 -6.39 -24.14 -14.86
N PHE A 141 -7.65 -24.46 -15.11
CA PHE A 141 -8.66 -24.42 -14.05
C PHE A 141 -8.43 -25.57 -13.07
N LYS A 142 -8.12 -25.25 -11.81
CA LYS A 142 -7.96 -26.20 -10.72
C LYS A 142 -8.83 -25.79 -9.54
N LEU A 143 -9.43 -26.76 -8.88
CA LEU A 143 -10.34 -26.56 -7.75
C LEU A 143 -9.74 -25.67 -6.63
N TYR A 144 -8.45 -25.84 -6.34
CA TYR A 144 -7.76 -25.13 -5.27
C TYR A 144 -6.85 -23.98 -5.73
N ALA A 145 -6.85 -23.64 -7.03
CA ALA A 145 -5.96 -22.63 -7.62
C ALA A 145 -6.03 -21.28 -6.88
N ASN A 146 -7.23 -20.82 -6.56
CA ASN A 146 -7.40 -19.55 -5.83
C ASN A 146 -6.74 -19.58 -4.43
N GLY A 147 -6.82 -20.69 -3.73
CA GLY A 147 -6.15 -20.89 -2.44
C GLY A 147 -4.64 -20.86 -2.57
N ILE A 148 -4.10 -21.62 -3.56
CA ILE A 148 -2.66 -21.66 -3.85
C ILE A 148 -2.14 -20.27 -4.22
N ILE A 149 -2.81 -19.57 -5.13
CA ILE A 149 -2.43 -18.21 -5.55
C ILE A 149 -2.42 -17.26 -4.36
N HIS A 150 -3.41 -17.38 -3.46
CA HIS A 150 -3.46 -16.59 -2.25
C HIS A 150 -2.23 -16.79 -1.35
N HIS A 151 -1.76 -18.02 -1.21
CA HIS A 151 -0.54 -18.34 -0.48
C HIS A 151 0.72 -17.91 -1.22
N LEU A 152 0.74 -18.00 -2.56
CA LEU A 152 1.83 -17.48 -3.37
C LEU A 152 1.97 -15.97 -3.26
N CYS A 153 0.88 -15.20 -3.21
CA CYS A 153 0.92 -13.76 -2.92
C CYS A 153 1.55 -13.48 -1.54
N SER A 154 1.17 -14.26 -0.52
CA SER A 154 1.76 -14.13 0.81
C SER A 154 3.25 -14.47 0.83
N LEU A 155 3.64 -15.54 0.12
CA LEU A 155 5.05 -15.93 -0.04
C LEU A 155 5.86 -14.83 -0.75
N LEU A 156 5.33 -14.27 -1.85
CA LEU A 156 5.98 -13.17 -2.58
C LEU A 156 6.21 -11.95 -1.69
N MET A 157 5.23 -11.59 -0.87
CA MET A 157 5.34 -10.50 0.10
C MET A 157 6.43 -10.76 1.15
N LEU A 158 6.51 -11.98 1.68
CA LEU A 158 7.52 -12.36 2.66
C LEU A 158 8.94 -12.42 2.06
N GLN A 159 9.08 -12.97 0.85
CA GLN A 159 10.36 -12.96 0.12
C GLN A 159 10.84 -11.53 -0.14
N THR A 160 9.92 -10.66 -0.54
CA THR A 160 10.21 -9.24 -0.76
C THR A 160 10.63 -8.56 0.53
N ALA A 161 9.92 -8.82 1.64
CA ALA A 161 10.28 -8.29 2.96
C ALA A 161 11.67 -8.75 3.41
N ASP A 162 12.03 -10.01 3.17
CA ASP A 162 13.35 -10.55 3.47
C ASP A 162 14.47 -9.88 2.65
N ILE A 163 14.23 -9.68 1.35
CA ILE A 163 15.14 -8.91 0.49
C ILE A 163 15.35 -7.50 1.04
N PHE A 164 14.29 -6.82 1.45
CA PHE A 164 14.40 -5.47 2.05
C PHE A 164 15.16 -5.45 3.36
N VAL A 165 14.98 -6.45 4.22
CA VAL A 165 15.75 -6.55 5.47
C VAL A 165 17.24 -6.66 5.17
N GLU A 166 17.62 -7.43 4.16
CA GLU A 166 19.00 -7.57 3.75
C GLU A 166 19.60 -6.24 3.21
N TYR A 167 18.87 -5.56 2.34
CA TYR A 167 19.27 -4.24 1.84
C TYR A 167 19.33 -3.18 2.94
N ASN A 168 18.46 -3.28 3.96
CA ASN A 168 18.40 -2.35 5.09
C ASN A 168 19.42 -2.63 6.21
N ARG A 169 20.20 -3.70 6.14
CA ARG A 169 21.26 -3.98 7.16
C ARG A 169 22.28 -2.86 7.26
N TYR A 170 22.44 -2.07 6.22
CA TYR A 170 23.30 -0.88 6.20
C TYR A 170 22.58 0.41 6.65
N THR A 171 21.35 0.29 7.15
CA THR A 171 20.52 1.44 7.55
C THR A 171 21.00 2.00 8.89
N PRO A 172 21.29 3.30 9.03
CA PRO A 172 21.65 3.90 10.31
C PRO A 172 20.61 3.63 11.41
N VAL A 173 21.07 3.48 12.64
CA VAL A 173 20.25 3.22 13.85
C VAL A 173 19.05 4.19 13.98
N TYR A 174 19.21 5.42 13.52
CA TYR A 174 18.16 6.44 13.49
C TYR A 174 16.91 6.01 12.72
N VAL A 175 17.08 5.36 11.59
CA VAL A 175 15.95 4.94 10.73
C VAL A 175 15.21 3.73 11.31
N LYS A 176 15.93 2.81 11.94
CA LYS A 176 15.31 1.71 12.70
C LYS A 176 14.42 2.26 13.82
N ARG A 177 14.93 3.27 14.55
CA ARG A 177 14.18 3.92 15.64
C ARG A 177 12.93 4.65 15.16
N SER A 178 12.99 5.39 14.05
CA SER A 178 11.81 6.09 13.50
C SER A 178 10.74 5.12 13.02
N GLY A 179 11.11 4.01 12.39
CA GLY A 179 10.18 2.95 11.98
C GLY A 179 9.50 2.26 13.16
N GLU A 180 10.24 2.02 14.27
CA GLU A 180 9.68 1.48 15.50
C GLU A 180 8.71 2.46 16.18
N ILE A 181 9.07 3.74 16.23
CA ILE A 181 8.19 4.79 16.77
C ILE A 181 6.90 4.87 15.96
N TYR A 182 7.00 4.86 14.63
CA TYR A 182 5.83 4.89 13.77
C TYR A 182 4.91 3.68 13.97
N ARG A 183 5.47 2.47 14.11
CA ARG A 183 4.68 1.25 14.42
C ARG A 183 3.96 1.35 15.77
N LYS A 184 4.65 1.81 16.81
CA LYS A 184 4.05 2.05 18.13
C LYS A 184 2.96 3.12 18.05
N PHE A 185 3.22 4.23 17.35
CA PHE A 185 2.23 5.27 17.12
C PHE A 185 0.96 4.72 16.44
N ARG A 186 1.10 3.91 15.40
CA ARG A 186 -0.06 3.32 14.71
C ARG A 186 -0.89 2.42 15.63
N LYS A 187 -0.25 1.62 16.47
CA LYS A 187 -0.95 0.79 17.46
C LYS A 187 -1.73 1.65 18.43
N LEU A 188 -1.08 2.62 19.06
CA LEU A 188 -1.71 3.57 19.97
C LEU A 188 -2.84 4.36 19.30
N LEU A 189 -2.66 4.73 18.04
CA LEU A 189 -3.67 5.46 17.27
C LEU A 189 -4.95 4.62 17.12
N VAL A 190 -4.86 3.36 16.69
CA VAL A 190 -6.02 2.48 16.52
C VAL A 190 -6.73 2.20 17.86
N GLU A 191 -5.98 2.11 18.95
CA GLU A 191 -6.51 1.85 20.29
C GLU A 191 -7.20 3.09 20.91
N ASN A 192 -6.76 4.31 20.56
CA ASN A 192 -7.10 5.52 21.30
C ASN A 192 -7.73 6.67 20.48
N TYR A 193 -7.86 6.55 19.14
CA TYR A 193 -8.32 7.66 18.28
C TYR A 193 -9.70 8.23 18.63
N ARG A 194 -10.57 7.44 19.26
CA ARG A 194 -11.90 7.89 19.71
C ARG A 194 -11.84 8.85 20.89
N GLN A 195 -10.85 8.68 21.76
CA GLN A 195 -10.73 9.42 23.01
C GLN A 195 -9.72 10.57 22.94
N HIS A 196 -8.68 10.39 22.11
CA HIS A 196 -7.56 11.31 22.02
C HIS A 196 -7.35 11.81 20.58
N HIS A 197 -7.78 13.07 20.35
CA HIS A 197 -7.74 13.72 19.02
C HIS A 197 -6.50 14.59 18.80
N ASP A 198 -5.68 14.78 19.81
CA ASP A 198 -4.49 15.62 19.76
C ASP A 198 -3.20 14.79 19.67
N ILE A 199 -2.14 15.43 19.16
CA ILE A 199 -0.84 14.78 19.00
C ILE A 199 -0.10 14.60 20.33
N ALA A 200 -0.41 15.44 21.34
CA ALA A 200 0.32 15.46 22.60
C ALA A 200 0.21 14.10 23.29
N PHE A 201 -1.02 13.58 23.42
CA PHE A 201 -1.24 12.26 23.98
C PHE A 201 -0.33 11.17 23.37
N TYR A 202 -0.27 11.08 22.05
CA TYR A 202 0.54 10.06 21.36
C TYR A 202 2.03 10.28 21.53
N ALA A 203 2.46 11.52 21.59
CA ALA A 203 3.86 11.86 21.80
C ALA A 203 4.31 11.51 23.22
N ASP A 204 3.47 11.80 24.21
CA ASP A 204 3.70 11.50 25.63
C ASP A 204 3.77 9.99 25.87
N GLU A 205 2.81 9.22 25.33
CA GLU A 205 2.81 7.74 25.40
C GLU A 205 4.07 7.11 24.78
N LEU A 206 4.62 7.78 23.76
CA LEU A 206 5.85 7.33 23.10
C LEU A 206 7.12 7.88 23.71
N ASN A 207 7.02 8.71 24.77
CA ASN A 207 8.14 9.41 25.41
C ASN A 207 9.00 10.20 24.41
N ILE A 208 8.36 10.97 23.52
CA ILE A 208 9.01 11.81 22.51
C ILE A 208 8.28 13.16 22.39
N SER A 209 8.96 14.15 21.79
CA SER A 209 8.29 15.42 21.52
C SER A 209 7.27 15.34 20.38
N THR A 210 6.22 16.17 20.44
CA THR A 210 5.19 16.32 19.39
C THR A 210 5.82 16.69 18.06
N THR A 211 6.86 17.52 18.05
CA THR A 211 7.61 17.90 16.84
C THR A 211 8.32 16.68 16.23
N TYR A 212 8.89 15.82 17.05
CA TYR A 212 9.57 14.62 16.59
C TYR A 212 8.58 13.60 16.04
N LEU A 213 7.46 13.36 16.73
CA LEU A 213 6.37 12.50 16.23
C LEU A 213 5.81 13.01 14.92
N SER A 214 5.49 14.32 14.83
CA SER A 214 5.00 14.95 13.58
C SER A 214 5.95 14.72 12.41
N ARG A 215 7.25 14.90 12.64
CA ARG A 215 8.28 14.70 11.63
C ARG A 215 8.33 13.24 11.17
N ILE A 216 8.31 12.28 12.12
CA ILE A 216 8.32 10.85 11.80
C ILE A 216 7.09 10.48 10.99
N VAL A 217 5.88 10.82 11.45
CA VAL A 217 4.63 10.44 10.80
C VAL A 217 4.55 11.07 9.41
N LYS A 218 4.79 12.39 9.29
CA LYS A 218 4.75 13.09 7.99
C LYS A 218 5.82 12.55 7.03
N HIS A 219 6.99 12.22 7.55
CA HIS A 219 8.08 11.67 6.78
C HIS A 219 7.76 10.24 6.31
N THR A 220 7.06 9.42 7.11
CA THR A 220 6.74 8.02 6.79
C THR A 220 5.52 7.89 5.89
N THR A 221 4.53 8.80 6.01
CA THR A 221 3.23 8.65 5.33
C THR A 221 2.90 9.76 4.33
N GLY A 222 3.67 10.83 4.32
CA GLY A 222 3.33 12.08 3.61
C GLY A 222 2.25 12.92 4.30
N ASN A 223 1.58 12.39 5.32
CA ASN A 223 0.43 13.02 6.00
C ASN A 223 0.75 13.38 7.45
N THR A 224 -0.05 14.28 8.02
CA THR A 224 0.11 14.68 9.42
C THR A 224 -0.54 13.67 10.38
N VAL A 225 -0.15 13.70 11.67
CA VAL A 225 -0.81 12.91 12.72
C VAL A 225 -2.32 13.20 12.75
N ARG A 226 -2.68 14.47 12.68
CA ARG A 226 -4.09 14.91 12.66
C ARG A 226 -4.87 14.38 11.47
N PHE A 227 -4.23 14.22 10.32
CA PHE A 227 -4.84 13.58 9.16
C PHE A 227 -5.22 12.14 9.49
N HIS A 228 -4.31 11.35 10.05
CA HIS A 228 -4.57 9.93 10.38
C HIS A 228 -5.69 9.77 11.42
N ILE A 229 -5.68 10.59 12.48
CA ILE A 229 -6.76 10.61 13.47
C ILE A 229 -8.11 10.91 12.79
N SER A 230 -8.14 11.94 11.96
CA SER A 230 -9.37 12.40 11.31
C SER A 230 -9.91 11.40 10.27
N GLU A 231 -9.05 10.60 9.62
CA GLU A 231 -9.49 9.54 8.72
C GLU A 231 -10.18 8.41 9.47
N LEU A 232 -9.60 7.95 10.60
CA LEU A 232 -10.20 6.90 11.42
C LEU A 232 -11.55 7.37 12.00
N LEU A 233 -11.61 8.58 12.56
CA LEU A 233 -12.85 9.15 13.06
C LEU A 233 -13.92 9.27 11.98
N SER A 234 -13.55 9.68 10.78
CA SER A 234 -14.48 9.81 9.65
C SER A 234 -15.00 8.46 9.16
N ALA A 235 -14.14 7.44 9.12
CA ALA A 235 -14.54 6.08 8.74
C ALA A 235 -15.50 5.48 9.76
N ASP A 236 -15.17 5.63 11.04
CA ASP A 236 -15.99 5.13 12.15
C ASP A 236 -17.34 5.87 12.25
N ALA A 237 -17.34 7.20 12.10
CA ALA A 237 -18.56 7.99 12.05
C ALA A 237 -19.50 7.55 10.92
N ARG A 238 -18.96 7.28 9.72
CA ARG A 238 -19.76 6.74 8.62
C ARG A 238 -20.34 5.38 8.96
N HIS A 239 -19.54 4.49 9.53
CA HIS A 239 -19.98 3.17 9.95
C HIS A 239 -21.10 3.24 10.98
N LEU A 240 -20.96 4.06 12.05
CA LEU A 240 -21.97 4.22 13.08
C LEU A 240 -23.27 4.83 12.51
N LEU A 241 -23.17 5.83 11.63
CA LEU A 241 -24.33 6.43 10.97
C LEU A 241 -25.05 5.46 10.02
N GLU A 242 -24.34 4.51 9.48
CA GLU A 242 -24.87 3.54 8.51
C GLU A 242 -25.39 2.26 9.13
N CYS A 243 -24.81 1.82 10.23
CA CYS A 243 -25.02 0.48 10.76
C CYS A 243 -25.69 0.46 12.15
N THR A 244 -26.02 1.65 12.72
CA THR A 244 -26.64 1.74 14.01
C THR A 244 -27.76 2.77 14.05
N ASP A 245 -28.70 2.61 15.00
CA ASP A 245 -29.78 3.54 15.28
C ASP A 245 -29.41 4.61 16.33
N LEU A 246 -28.14 4.67 16.73
CA LEU A 246 -27.65 5.65 17.70
C LEU A 246 -27.98 7.07 17.24
N ASP A 247 -28.39 7.94 18.16
CA ASP A 247 -28.61 9.32 17.80
C ASP A 247 -27.28 10.04 17.51
N ILE A 248 -27.38 11.22 16.86
CA ILE A 248 -26.19 11.97 16.44
C ILE A 248 -25.35 12.44 17.64
N LYS A 249 -25.99 12.67 18.79
CA LYS A 249 -25.34 13.06 20.04
C LYS A 249 -24.59 11.90 20.67
N GLU A 250 -25.18 10.71 20.63
CA GLU A 250 -24.54 9.48 21.10
C GLU A 250 -23.31 9.13 20.26
N ILE A 251 -23.41 9.23 18.92
CA ILE A 251 -22.27 9.03 18.02
C ILE A 251 -21.15 10.06 18.30
N ALA A 252 -21.51 11.33 18.49
CA ALA A 252 -20.54 12.35 18.85
C ALA A 252 -19.80 12.01 20.15
N SER A 253 -20.53 11.57 21.17
CA SER A 253 -19.97 11.15 22.45
C SER A 253 -19.08 9.92 22.33
N GLN A 254 -19.49 8.87 21.58
CA GLN A 254 -18.69 7.66 21.35
C GLN A 254 -17.37 7.95 20.61
N LEU A 255 -17.38 8.94 19.74
CA LEU A 255 -16.22 9.37 18.99
C LEU A 255 -15.39 10.44 19.73
N GLY A 256 -15.68 10.74 20.99
CA GLY A 256 -14.90 11.65 21.84
C GLY A 256 -15.04 13.14 21.47
N PHE A 257 -16.10 13.54 20.79
CA PHE A 257 -16.37 14.95 20.53
C PHE A 257 -17.08 15.58 21.74
N SER A 258 -16.72 16.83 22.04
CA SER A 258 -17.29 17.60 23.14
C SER A 258 -18.80 17.76 23.05
N ASP A 259 -19.30 17.89 21.83
CA ASP A 259 -20.73 18.03 21.55
C ASP A 259 -21.06 17.68 20.09
N GLN A 260 -22.37 17.56 19.83
CA GLN A 260 -22.91 17.25 18.50
C GLN A 260 -22.57 18.30 17.44
N SER A 261 -22.42 19.57 17.83
CA SER A 261 -22.15 20.66 16.88
C SER A 261 -20.72 20.59 16.37
N VAL A 262 -19.75 20.28 17.25
CA VAL A 262 -18.34 20.06 16.89
C VAL A 262 -18.21 18.84 15.98
N PHE A 263 -18.86 17.75 16.33
CA PHE A 263 -18.94 16.54 15.49
C PHE A 263 -19.55 16.89 14.11
N GLY A 264 -20.67 17.59 14.09
CA GLY A 264 -21.35 17.97 12.85
C GLY A 264 -20.44 18.77 11.91
N LYS A 265 -19.74 19.78 12.43
CA LYS A 265 -18.75 20.58 11.66
C LYS A 265 -17.61 19.72 11.12
N PHE A 266 -17.07 18.82 11.96
CA PHE A 266 -16.03 17.86 11.55
C PHE A 266 -16.53 16.99 10.40
N PHE A 267 -17.70 16.38 10.55
CA PHE A 267 -18.26 15.44 9.59
C PHE A 267 -18.59 16.11 8.25
N VAL A 268 -19.19 17.31 8.27
CA VAL A 268 -19.43 18.10 7.06
C VAL A 268 -18.12 18.44 6.34
N LYS A 269 -17.08 18.82 7.07
CA LYS A 269 -15.77 19.10 6.48
C LYS A 269 -15.16 17.88 5.79
N LYS A 270 -15.44 16.65 6.27
CA LYS A 270 -14.89 15.40 5.73
C LYS A 270 -15.73 14.80 4.60
N THR A 271 -17.04 14.96 4.64
CA THR A 271 -17.97 14.25 3.73
C THR A 271 -18.77 15.15 2.82
N GLY A 272 -18.81 16.46 3.10
CA GLY A 272 -19.65 17.43 2.40
C GLY A 272 -21.12 17.40 2.83
N LEU A 273 -21.53 16.48 3.71
CA LEU A 273 -22.91 16.30 4.16
C LEU A 273 -23.01 16.38 5.68
N SER A 274 -24.13 16.88 6.22
CA SER A 274 -24.39 16.76 7.65
C SER A 274 -24.64 15.30 8.02
N PRO A 275 -24.34 14.89 9.27
CA PRO A 275 -24.58 13.52 9.74
C PRO A 275 -26.01 13.03 9.47
N LEU A 276 -27.01 13.85 9.75
CA LEU A 276 -28.42 13.53 9.51
C LEU A 276 -28.70 13.33 8.01
N LYS A 277 -28.25 14.24 7.15
CA LYS A 277 -28.42 14.11 5.68
C LYS A 277 -27.71 12.86 5.15
N PHE A 278 -26.57 12.50 5.73
CA PHE A 278 -25.81 11.30 5.35
C PHE A 278 -26.60 10.04 5.67
N ARG A 279 -27.17 9.92 6.87
CA ARG A 279 -28.03 8.81 7.29
C ARG A 279 -29.27 8.65 6.40
N LEU A 280 -30.04 9.72 6.20
CA LEU A 280 -31.24 9.71 5.38
C LEU A 280 -30.99 9.37 3.90
N LYS A 281 -29.82 9.72 3.37
CA LYS A 281 -29.45 9.36 2.00
C LYS A 281 -29.32 7.86 1.82
N LYS A 282 -28.83 7.14 2.82
CA LYS A 282 -28.69 5.68 2.80
C LYS A 282 -30.03 4.99 2.95
N GLU A 283 -30.87 5.43 3.87
CA GLU A 283 -32.23 4.88 4.06
C GLU A 283 -33.03 4.92 2.75
N ARG A 284 -32.93 6.01 2.00
CA ARG A 284 -33.57 6.15 0.66
C ARG A 284 -32.94 5.26 -0.42
N ALA A 285 -31.68 4.86 -0.27
CA ALA A 285 -31.01 3.97 -1.22
C ALA A 285 -31.36 2.49 -0.96
N ILE A 286 -31.71 2.13 0.27
CA ILE A 286 -32.14 0.77 0.65
C ILE A 286 -33.63 0.55 0.37
N ALA A 287 -34.44 1.62 0.37
CA ALA A 287 -35.88 1.57 0.10
C ALA A 287 -36.27 1.57 -1.39
N ARG A 288 -35.27 1.58 -2.28
CA ARG A 288 -35.41 1.41 -3.74
C ARG A 288 -34.87 0.08 -4.19
#